data_68f6b56e6fafaf474df0d54b31ff259d
#
_entry.id   68f6b56e6fafaf474df0d54b31ff259d
#
_cell.length_a   1.000
_cell.length_b   1.000
_cell.length_c   1.000
_cell.angle_alpha   90.00
_cell.angle_beta   90.00
_cell.angle_gamma   90.00
#
_symmetry.space_group_name_H-M   'P 1'
#
loop_
_entity.id
_entity.type
_entity.pdbx_description
1 polymer ?
#
loop_
_entity_poly.entity_id
_entity_poly.type
_entity_poly.pdbx_seq_one_letter_code
_entity_poly.pdbx_strand_id
1 'polypeptide(L)'
;MSEKQYTDPIYELDGKISVSKAIPFGLQHILAMFVANIAPILIVAGVVKMPVEQSGALVQSAMLVAGIGTLIQLYPIWRVGSGLPIVMGISFTFVSIACVIGAKYGYGGVMGAVLVGGLLEGFLGLGAKYWRRLIPPIVAATVVTSIGFSLLAVGANSFGGGFGNPNFGDAPYIIVGTITLVSCIAYNIFAKSFYKQLSVLFGLIVGYVVAYFMGMVNMSKLAEVKLIAIPQLMPFTMEFHPDAIFAFFLIFLVSATETIGDTSAMTAIGLRRDVKEKEISGSIVCDGLVSSLSSVFGCLPITSFSQNVGLIAMTKVVNRFAIMTGAVIMIMAGLFPALGVLLASLPEAVLGGCTLMMFGSIVVSGVQMIANCGYNSRNVTIASLALSIGIGFTQTPAIFKIFPDLIKNVFAENCVAVVFIVAMVLNIILPKEEEE
;
A
#
# COMPACT_ATOMS: atom_id res chain seq x y z
N MET A 1 -1.84 -32.21 -0.51
CA MET A 1 -2.50 -32.07 -1.83
C MET A 1 -1.84 -33.06 -2.77
N SER A 2 -2.61 -33.90 -3.44
CA SER A 2 -2.06 -34.95 -4.32
C SER A 2 -1.45 -34.36 -5.59
N GLU A 3 -0.45 -35.03 -6.19
CA GLU A 3 0.22 -34.61 -7.46
C GLU A 3 -0.74 -34.31 -8.62
N LYS A 4 -1.92 -34.93 -8.66
CA LYS A 4 -2.96 -34.67 -9.65
C LYS A 4 -3.53 -33.25 -9.65
N GLN A 5 -3.35 -32.48 -8.58
CA GLN A 5 -3.93 -31.12 -8.46
C GLN A 5 -3.11 -30.04 -9.16
N TYR A 6 -1.85 -30.33 -9.54
CA TYR A 6 -0.96 -29.39 -10.24
C TYR A 6 -0.94 -29.53 -11.76
N THR A 7 -1.73 -30.43 -12.35
CA THR A 7 -1.86 -30.59 -13.80
C THR A 7 -2.88 -29.65 -14.42
N ASP A 8 -3.61 -28.85 -13.61
CA ASP A 8 -4.56 -27.88 -14.11
C ASP A 8 -3.82 -26.62 -14.61
N PRO A 9 -4.07 -26.17 -15.86
CA PRO A 9 -3.47 -24.97 -16.45
C PRO A 9 -3.56 -23.70 -15.63
N ILE A 10 -4.46 -23.63 -14.63
CA ILE A 10 -4.58 -22.47 -13.74
C ILE A 10 -3.36 -22.30 -12.80
N TYR A 11 -2.63 -23.35 -12.56
CA TYR A 11 -1.39 -23.36 -11.76
C TYR A 11 -0.14 -23.12 -12.61
N GLU A 12 -0.31 -22.94 -13.93
CA GLU A 12 0.75 -22.57 -14.86
C GLU A 12 0.66 -21.08 -15.19
N LEU A 13 1.82 -20.42 -15.33
CA LEU A 13 1.90 -18.98 -15.57
C LEU A 13 1.13 -18.56 -16.83
N ASP A 14 1.26 -19.33 -17.91
CA ASP A 14 0.63 -19.10 -19.21
C ASP A 14 -0.32 -20.22 -19.65
N GLY A 15 -0.82 -21.00 -18.67
CA GLY A 15 -1.78 -22.08 -18.94
C GLY A 15 -3.06 -21.55 -19.59
N LYS A 16 -3.57 -22.25 -20.59
CA LYS A 16 -4.81 -21.85 -21.28
C LYS A 16 -6.03 -22.23 -20.47
N ILE A 17 -6.77 -21.23 -19.99
CA ILE A 17 -8.00 -21.39 -19.22
C ILE A 17 -9.15 -20.61 -19.87
N SER A 18 -10.39 -21.04 -19.63
CA SER A 18 -11.57 -20.29 -20.08
C SER A 18 -11.79 -19.01 -19.27
N VAL A 19 -12.42 -18.00 -19.85
CA VAL A 19 -12.78 -16.74 -19.21
C VAL A 19 -13.65 -17.00 -17.98
N SER A 20 -14.61 -17.90 -18.06
CA SER A 20 -15.50 -18.26 -16.94
C SER A 20 -14.76 -18.85 -15.74
N LYS A 21 -13.63 -19.55 -15.98
CA LYS A 21 -12.75 -20.06 -14.94
C LYS A 21 -11.82 -18.98 -14.38
N ALA A 22 -11.40 -18.03 -15.22
CA ALA A 22 -10.48 -16.97 -14.86
C ALA A 22 -11.12 -15.89 -13.95
N ILE A 23 -12.34 -15.43 -14.29
CA ILE A 23 -13.03 -14.33 -13.60
C ILE A 23 -13.14 -14.51 -12.08
N PRO A 24 -13.55 -15.66 -11.52
CA PRO A 24 -13.64 -15.83 -10.06
C PRO A 24 -12.30 -15.60 -9.35
N PHE A 25 -11.19 -16.06 -9.93
CA PHE A 25 -9.87 -15.86 -9.33
C PHE A 25 -9.37 -14.43 -9.48
N GLY A 26 -9.59 -13.79 -10.64
CA GLY A 26 -9.30 -12.36 -10.81
C GLY A 26 -10.10 -11.52 -9.81
N LEU A 27 -11.41 -11.80 -9.65
CA LEU A 27 -12.26 -11.11 -8.69
C LEU A 27 -11.79 -11.32 -7.24
N GLN A 28 -11.29 -12.51 -6.88
CA GLN A 28 -10.71 -12.76 -5.56
C GLN A 28 -9.56 -11.79 -5.25
N HIS A 29 -8.65 -11.58 -6.21
CA HIS A 29 -7.53 -10.65 -6.05
C HIS A 29 -8.02 -9.21 -5.81
N ILE A 30 -9.03 -8.77 -6.56
CA ILE A 30 -9.57 -7.42 -6.40
C ILE A 30 -10.30 -7.23 -5.08
N LEU A 31 -11.15 -8.19 -4.69
CA LEU A 31 -11.88 -8.11 -3.43
C LEU A 31 -10.94 -8.13 -2.21
N ALA A 32 -9.84 -8.90 -2.26
CA ALA A 32 -8.86 -8.98 -1.19
C ALA A 32 -8.11 -7.64 -0.97
N MET A 33 -7.85 -6.89 -2.05
CA MET A 33 -7.14 -5.61 -1.97
C MET A 33 -8.07 -4.38 -1.94
N PHE A 34 -9.37 -4.56 -2.13
CA PHE A 34 -10.32 -3.48 -2.41
C PHE A 34 -10.25 -2.35 -1.37
N VAL A 35 -10.44 -2.69 -0.09
CA VAL A 35 -10.39 -1.70 1.00
C VAL A 35 -8.99 -1.10 1.15
N ALA A 36 -7.97 -1.95 1.04
CA ALA A 36 -6.59 -1.52 1.18
C ALA A 36 -6.13 -0.59 0.05
N ASN A 37 -6.72 -0.69 -1.13
CA ASN A 37 -6.45 0.23 -2.24
C ASN A 37 -7.14 1.60 -2.08
N ILE A 38 -8.20 1.68 -1.28
CA ILE A 38 -9.02 2.88 -1.11
C ILE A 38 -8.65 3.66 0.16
N ALA A 39 -8.41 2.95 1.25
CA ALA A 39 -8.16 3.54 2.55
C ALA A 39 -7.03 4.59 2.57
N PRO A 40 -5.87 4.38 1.92
CA PRO A 40 -4.81 5.39 1.86
C PRO A 40 -5.27 6.72 1.27
N ILE A 41 -6.08 6.67 0.21
CA ILE A 41 -6.60 7.86 -0.46
C ILE A 41 -7.49 8.64 0.48
N LEU A 42 -8.45 7.96 1.11
CA LEU A 42 -9.43 8.61 1.98
C LEU A 42 -8.78 9.18 3.23
N ILE A 43 -7.77 8.52 3.78
CA ILE A 43 -6.99 9.01 4.92
C ILE A 43 -6.28 10.33 4.56
N VAL A 44 -5.54 10.34 3.45
CA VAL A 44 -4.82 11.56 3.04
C VAL A 44 -5.79 12.67 2.64
N ALA A 45 -6.89 12.33 1.95
CA ALA A 45 -7.96 13.27 1.62
C ALA A 45 -8.58 13.90 2.88
N GLY A 46 -8.77 13.12 3.95
CA GLY A 46 -9.25 13.60 5.23
C GLY A 46 -8.30 14.60 5.88
N VAL A 47 -7.00 14.32 5.87
CA VAL A 47 -5.97 15.23 6.42
C VAL A 47 -5.94 16.57 5.69
N VAL A 48 -6.03 16.56 4.35
CA VAL A 48 -6.06 17.81 3.54
C VAL A 48 -7.46 18.41 3.43
N LYS A 49 -8.47 17.85 4.11
CA LYS A 49 -9.87 18.29 4.10
C LYS A 49 -10.47 18.39 2.69
N MET A 50 -10.17 17.38 1.87
CA MET A 50 -10.62 17.32 0.48
C MET A 50 -12.13 17.08 0.39
N PRO A 51 -12.86 17.77 -0.51
CA PRO A 51 -14.27 17.51 -0.77
C PRO A 51 -14.54 16.06 -1.20
N VAL A 52 -15.70 15.51 -0.85
CA VAL A 52 -16.10 14.12 -1.14
C VAL A 52 -16.05 13.81 -2.63
N GLU A 53 -16.45 14.75 -3.49
CA GLU A 53 -16.43 14.60 -4.94
C GLU A 53 -15.00 14.42 -5.48
N GLN A 54 -14.05 15.21 -4.97
CA GLN A 54 -12.65 15.10 -5.35
C GLN A 54 -12.05 13.79 -4.82
N SER A 55 -12.33 13.44 -3.56
CA SER A 55 -11.89 12.17 -2.98
C SER A 55 -12.43 10.98 -3.77
N GLY A 56 -13.69 11.04 -4.19
CA GLY A 56 -14.32 10.03 -5.05
C GLY A 56 -13.63 9.91 -6.42
N ALA A 57 -13.25 11.04 -7.02
CA ALA A 57 -12.49 11.04 -8.28
C ALA A 57 -11.10 10.41 -8.11
N LEU A 58 -10.44 10.60 -6.96
CA LEU A 58 -9.17 9.94 -6.66
C LEU A 58 -9.31 8.43 -6.51
N VAL A 59 -10.38 7.96 -5.84
CA VAL A 59 -10.68 6.52 -5.74
C VAL A 59 -10.91 5.92 -7.13
N GLN A 60 -11.66 6.61 -7.98
CA GLN A 60 -11.87 6.23 -9.36
C GLN A 60 -10.56 6.11 -10.13
N SER A 61 -9.70 7.14 -10.05
CA SER A 61 -8.39 7.17 -10.70
C SER A 61 -7.48 6.05 -10.21
N ALA A 62 -7.47 5.79 -8.90
CA ALA A 62 -6.67 4.72 -8.31
C ALA A 62 -7.03 3.34 -8.87
N MET A 63 -8.33 3.04 -9.01
CA MET A 63 -8.77 1.77 -9.58
C MET A 63 -8.34 1.64 -11.04
N LEU A 64 -8.48 2.70 -11.85
CA LEU A 64 -8.05 2.72 -13.24
C LEU A 64 -6.55 2.46 -13.37
N VAL A 65 -5.73 3.26 -12.64
CA VAL A 65 -4.27 3.20 -12.77
C VAL A 65 -3.70 1.92 -12.18
N ALA A 66 -4.25 1.41 -11.06
CA ALA A 66 -3.86 0.13 -10.49
C ALA A 66 -4.15 -1.04 -11.46
N GLY A 67 -5.29 -0.99 -12.14
CA GLY A 67 -5.61 -1.98 -13.18
C GLY A 67 -4.65 -1.93 -14.36
N ILE A 68 -4.32 -0.72 -14.86
CA ILE A 68 -3.33 -0.52 -15.93
C ILE A 68 -1.94 -1.00 -15.48
N GLY A 69 -1.50 -0.61 -14.29
CA GLY A 69 -0.22 -1.03 -13.71
C GLY A 69 -0.13 -2.56 -13.58
N THR A 70 -1.21 -3.20 -13.11
CA THR A 70 -1.29 -4.67 -13.04
C THR A 70 -1.14 -5.31 -14.40
N LEU A 71 -1.78 -4.77 -15.46
CA LEU A 71 -1.61 -5.29 -16.82
C LEU A 71 -0.16 -5.17 -17.31
N ILE A 72 0.51 -4.06 -17.00
CA ILE A 72 1.93 -3.86 -17.36
C ILE A 72 2.83 -4.84 -16.58
N GLN A 73 2.54 -5.10 -15.31
CA GLN A 73 3.27 -6.12 -14.53
C GLN A 73 3.12 -7.52 -15.13
N LEU A 74 1.90 -7.88 -15.54
CA LEU A 74 1.61 -9.20 -16.14
C LEU A 74 2.22 -9.37 -17.53
N TYR A 75 2.14 -8.31 -18.35
CA TYR A 75 2.57 -8.30 -19.75
C TYR A 75 3.54 -7.14 -19.98
N PRO A 76 4.83 -7.37 -19.72
CA PRO A 76 5.84 -6.31 -19.73
C PRO A 76 5.95 -5.59 -21.08
N ILE A 77 6.10 -4.27 -21.00
CA ILE A 77 6.41 -3.42 -22.15
C ILE A 77 7.89 -3.06 -22.06
N TRP A 78 8.72 -3.64 -22.93
CA TRP A 78 10.18 -3.48 -22.94
C TRP A 78 10.82 -3.88 -21.59
N ARG A 79 11.22 -2.95 -20.73
CA ARG A 79 11.82 -3.17 -19.40
C ARG A 79 10.86 -2.85 -18.24
N VAL A 80 9.65 -2.47 -18.54
CA VAL A 80 8.62 -2.11 -17.56
C VAL A 80 7.72 -3.31 -17.32
N GLY A 81 7.71 -3.82 -16.11
CA GLY A 81 6.96 -5.01 -15.72
C GLY A 81 7.83 -6.25 -15.53
N SER A 82 7.41 -7.12 -14.64
CA SER A 82 8.12 -8.34 -14.28
C SER A 82 7.73 -9.55 -15.13
N GLY A 83 6.54 -9.57 -15.73
CA GLY A 83 5.94 -10.75 -16.35
C GLY A 83 5.40 -11.76 -15.34
N LEU A 84 5.23 -11.34 -14.10
CA LEU A 84 4.73 -12.17 -12.99
C LEU A 84 3.31 -11.77 -12.60
N PRO A 85 2.54 -12.66 -11.97
CA PRO A 85 1.18 -12.38 -11.51
C PRO A 85 1.18 -11.49 -10.24
N ILE A 86 1.74 -10.29 -10.39
CA ILE A 86 1.79 -9.26 -9.35
C ILE A 86 0.66 -8.28 -9.60
N VAL A 87 -0.20 -8.08 -8.61
CA VAL A 87 -1.24 -7.06 -8.63
C VAL A 87 -0.67 -5.78 -8.05
N MET A 88 -1.03 -4.63 -8.62
CA MET A 88 -0.62 -3.31 -8.17
C MET A 88 -1.76 -2.59 -7.49
N GLY A 89 -1.44 -1.79 -6.49
CA GLY A 89 -2.41 -0.95 -5.76
C GLY A 89 -1.73 0.18 -5.01
N ILE A 90 -2.54 1.06 -4.41
CA ILE A 90 -2.02 2.17 -3.58
C ILE A 90 -1.24 1.62 -2.40
N SER A 91 -0.02 2.09 -2.24
CA SER A 91 0.89 1.66 -1.19
C SER A 91 0.65 2.41 0.12
N PHE A 92 0.50 1.67 1.22
CA PHE A 92 0.44 2.23 2.57
C PHE A 92 1.74 2.88 3.02
N THR A 93 2.86 2.48 2.46
CA THR A 93 4.21 2.96 2.75
C THR A 93 4.32 4.48 2.63
N PHE A 94 3.54 5.07 1.73
CA PHE A 94 3.54 6.52 1.46
C PHE A 94 2.53 7.31 2.28
N VAL A 95 1.59 6.67 3.00
CA VAL A 95 0.47 7.38 3.65
C VAL A 95 0.96 8.37 4.69
N SER A 96 1.86 7.96 5.57
CA SER A 96 2.37 8.83 6.63
C SER A 96 3.03 10.09 6.07
N ILE A 97 3.95 9.93 5.11
CA ILE A 97 4.62 11.08 4.48
C ILE A 97 3.66 11.93 3.63
N ALA A 98 2.69 11.31 2.96
CA ALA A 98 1.67 12.02 2.20
C ALA A 98 0.77 12.89 3.11
N CYS A 99 0.43 12.40 4.32
CA CYS A 99 -0.28 13.18 5.32
C CYS A 99 0.54 14.40 5.77
N VAL A 100 1.83 14.22 6.07
CA VAL A 100 2.73 15.30 6.52
C VAL A 100 2.90 16.36 5.43
N ILE A 101 3.24 15.93 4.21
CA ILE A 101 3.44 16.84 3.08
C ILE A 101 2.12 17.49 2.65
N GLY A 102 1.02 16.73 2.65
CA GLY A 102 -0.32 17.24 2.35
C GLY A 102 -0.79 18.30 3.34
N ALA A 103 -0.52 18.12 4.64
CA ALA A 103 -0.84 19.11 5.66
C ALA A 103 0.01 20.39 5.52
N LYS A 104 1.27 20.26 5.07
CA LYS A 104 2.23 21.38 4.97
C LYS A 104 2.10 22.17 3.67
N TYR A 105 2.01 21.47 2.54
CA TYR A 105 2.08 22.06 1.18
C TYR A 105 0.80 21.84 0.37
N GLY A 106 -0.22 21.22 0.96
CA GLY A 106 -1.41 20.82 0.21
C GLY A 106 -1.18 19.59 -0.66
N TYR A 107 -2.25 19.16 -1.31
CA TYR A 107 -2.23 17.94 -2.13
C TYR A 107 -1.38 18.08 -3.41
N GLY A 108 -1.23 19.30 -3.94
CA GLY A 108 -0.36 19.58 -5.07
C GLY A 108 1.11 19.28 -4.79
N GLY A 109 1.59 19.58 -3.57
CA GLY A 109 2.93 19.24 -3.11
C GLY A 109 3.16 17.72 -3.02
N VAL A 110 2.14 16.96 -2.61
CA VAL A 110 2.20 15.48 -2.65
C VAL A 110 2.33 15.00 -4.08
N MET A 111 1.52 15.51 -5.01
CA MET A 111 1.54 15.08 -6.42
C MET A 111 2.87 15.36 -7.10
N GLY A 112 3.45 16.56 -6.88
CA GLY A 112 4.77 16.88 -7.41
C GLY A 112 5.88 15.98 -6.88
N ALA A 113 5.84 15.65 -5.58
CA ALA A 113 6.81 14.76 -4.95
C ALA A 113 6.65 13.30 -5.44
N VAL A 114 5.41 12.82 -5.64
CA VAL A 114 5.12 11.49 -6.20
C VAL A 114 5.62 11.37 -7.63
N LEU A 115 5.38 12.40 -8.47
CA LEU A 115 5.83 12.39 -9.86
C LEU A 115 7.35 12.21 -9.96
N VAL A 116 8.09 13.04 -9.24
CA VAL A 116 9.56 13.03 -9.30
C VAL A 116 10.11 11.79 -8.61
N GLY A 117 9.60 11.43 -7.42
CA GLY A 117 10.04 10.26 -6.67
C GLY A 117 9.81 8.96 -7.43
N GLY A 118 8.67 8.79 -8.10
CA GLY A 118 8.38 7.63 -8.92
C GLY A 118 9.29 7.51 -10.14
N LEU A 119 9.60 8.63 -10.83
CA LEU A 119 10.59 8.64 -11.91
C LEU A 119 11.95 8.18 -11.39
N LEU A 120 12.39 8.68 -10.22
CA LEU A 120 13.67 8.29 -9.61
C LEU A 120 13.66 6.80 -9.24
N GLU A 121 12.57 6.25 -8.69
CA GLU A 121 12.44 4.80 -8.44
C GLU A 121 12.54 4.00 -9.75
N GLY A 122 11.87 4.45 -10.81
CA GLY A 122 11.98 3.83 -12.13
C GLY A 122 13.42 3.77 -12.64
N PHE A 123 14.19 4.85 -12.49
CA PHE A 123 15.61 4.87 -12.82
C PHE A 123 16.43 3.92 -11.92
N LEU A 124 16.15 3.90 -10.62
CA LEU A 124 16.79 2.96 -9.69
C LEU A 124 16.52 1.50 -10.09
N GLY A 125 15.29 1.21 -10.54
CA GLY A 125 14.91 -0.13 -11.02
C GLY A 125 15.78 -0.62 -12.17
N LEU A 126 16.17 0.26 -13.09
CA LEU A 126 17.11 -0.10 -14.17
C LEU A 126 18.47 -0.54 -13.64
N GLY A 127 18.91 -0.01 -12.50
CA GLY A 127 20.15 -0.32 -11.81
C GLY A 127 20.00 -1.29 -10.63
N ALA A 128 18.87 -1.94 -10.44
CA ALA A 128 18.55 -2.77 -9.26
C ALA A 128 19.63 -3.85 -8.99
N LYS A 129 20.26 -4.38 -10.01
CA LYS A 129 21.37 -5.34 -9.93
C LYS A 129 22.50 -4.88 -9.01
N TYR A 130 22.81 -3.58 -9.02
CA TYR A 130 23.96 -3.03 -8.30
C TYR A 130 23.65 -2.70 -6.85
N TRP A 131 22.51 -2.13 -6.55
CA TRP A 131 22.21 -1.60 -5.22
C TRP A 131 21.38 -2.56 -4.34
N ARG A 132 20.62 -3.51 -4.90
CA ARG A 132 19.82 -4.46 -4.10
C ARG A 132 20.65 -5.23 -3.05
N ARG A 133 21.95 -5.42 -3.32
CA ARG A 133 22.87 -6.10 -2.37
C ARG A 133 23.17 -5.29 -1.11
N LEU A 134 22.91 -3.98 -1.15
CA LEU A 134 23.10 -3.09 0.00
C LEU A 134 21.96 -3.20 1.00
N ILE A 135 20.80 -3.73 0.59
CA ILE A 135 19.60 -3.84 1.39
C ILE A 135 19.32 -5.32 1.72
N PRO A 136 19.90 -5.83 2.81
CA PRO A 136 19.64 -7.20 3.24
C PRO A 136 18.23 -7.35 3.81
N PRO A 137 17.69 -8.58 3.90
CA PRO A 137 16.34 -8.85 4.38
C PRO A 137 16.02 -8.22 5.74
N ILE A 138 16.98 -8.15 6.66
CA ILE A 138 16.77 -7.55 7.99
C ILE A 138 16.43 -6.05 7.92
N VAL A 139 17.07 -5.30 7.00
CA VAL A 139 16.75 -3.88 6.78
C VAL A 139 15.32 -3.74 6.28
N ALA A 140 14.95 -4.50 5.24
CA ALA A 140 13.58 -4.48 4.70
C ALA A 140 12.54 -4.86 5.77
N ALA A 141 12.78 -5.91 6.55
CA ALA A 141 11.90 -6.36 7.62
C ALA A 141 11.69 -5.29 8.70
N THR A 142 12.78 -4.63 9.11
CA THR A 142 12.75 -3.55 10.12
C THR A 142 11.95 -2.35 9.61
N VAL A 143 12.10 -2.02 8.33
CA VAL A 143 11.37 -0.92 7.70
C VAL A 143 9.88 -1.24 7.58
N VAL A 144 9.49 -2.44 7.12
CA VAL A 144 8.07 -2.87 7.08
C VAL A 144 7.44 -2.77 8.47
N THR A 145 8.15 -3.18 9.51
CA THR A 145 7.69 -3.04 10.90
C THR A 145 7.43 -1.57 11.24
N SER A 146 8.33 -0.67 10.85
CA SER A 146 8.20 0.77 11.13
C SER A 146 7.02 1.42 10.37
N ILE A 147 6.73 0.96 9.16
CA ILE A 147 5.54 1.40 8.39
C ILE A 147 4.29 1.10 9.20
N GLY A 148 4.12 -0.14 9.66
CA GLY A 148 2.99 -0.50 10.49
C GLY A 148 2.86 0.40 11.73
N PHE A 149 3.94 0.64 12.48
CA PHE A 149 3.94 1.52 13.65
C PHE A 149 3.59 2.97 13.31
N SER A 150 4.11 3.53 12.20
CA SER A 150 3.82 4.91 11.79
C SER A 150 2.33 5.13 11.45
N LEU A 151 1.65 4.07 11.03
CA LEU A 151 0.24 4.11 10.62
C LEU A 151 -0.73 3.92 11.80
N LEU A 152 -0.30 3.40 12.95
CA LEU A 152 -1.20 3.15 14.10
C LEU A 152 -1.86 4.45 14.58
N ALA A 153 -1.11 5.54 14.68
CA ALA A 153 -1.66 6.84 15.07
C ALA A 153 -2.67 7.38 14.05
N VAL A 154 -2.40 7.15 12.75
CA VAL A 154 -3.31 7.52 11.66
C VAL A 154 -4.63 6.74 11.76
N GLY A 155 -4.55 5.41 11.96
CA GLY A 155 -5.73 4.56 12.15
C GLY A 155 -6.54 4.96 13.39
N ALA A 156 -5.89 5.27 14.50
CA ALA A 156 -6.55 5.72 15.72
C ALA A 156 -7.24 7.07 15.55
N ASN A 157 -6.63 8.01 14.81
CA ASN A 157 -7.26 9.28 14.46
C ASN A 157 -8.52 9.07 13.63
N SER A 158 -8.46 8.25 12.58
CA SER A 158 -9.64 7.92 11.78
C SER A 158 -10.72 7.24 12.62
N PHE A 159 -10.34 6.33 13.54
CA PHE A 159 -11.27 5.66 14.46
C PHE A 159 -12.03 6.65 15.35
N GLY A 160 -11.36 7.70 15.81
CA GLY A 160 -11.95 8.78 16.61
C GLY A 160 -12.82 9.77 15.83
N GLY A 161 -12.91 9.65 14.50
CA GLY A 161 -13.70 10.53 13.65
C GLY A 161 -12.90 11.42 12.69
N GLY A 162 -11.58 11.23 12.61
CA GLY A 162 -10.71 11.89 11.65
C GLY A 162 -9.98 13.15 12.15
N PHE A 163 -8.95 13.54 11.40
CA PHE A 163 -8.11 14.69 11.74
C PHE A 163 -8.89 16.02 11.73
N GLY A 164 -8.75 16.80 12.82
CA GLY A 164 -9.35 18.12 12.91
C GLY A 164 -10.88 18.13 12.97
N ASN A 165 -11.50 17.01 13.30
CA ASN A 165 -12.92 16.92 13.59
C ASN A 165 -13.21 17.55 14.95
N PRO A 166 -14.09 18.59 15.06
CA PRO A 166 -14.43 19.21 16.33
C PRO A 166 -15.12 18.25 17.32
N ASN A 167 -15.76 17.20 16.80
CA ASN A 167 -16.45 16.17 17.58
C ASN A 167 -15.61 14.89 17.73
N PHE A 168 -14.29 15.01 17.62
CA PHE A 168 -13.36 13.87 17.73
C PHE A 168 -13.53 13.17 19.08
N GLY A 169 -13.71 11.84 19.02
CA GLY A 169 -13.88 11.00 20.21
C GLY A 169 -15.30 10.92 20.74
N ASP A 170 -16.27 11.61 20.12
CA ASP A 170 -17.68 11.50 20.51
C ASP A 170 -18.22 10.07 20.31
N ALA A 171 -19.20 9.71 21.16
CA ALA A 171 -19.76 8.36 21.18
C ALA A 171 -20.19 7.80 19.83
N PRO A 172 -20.81 8.55 18.89
CA PRO A 172 -21.17 8.02 17.57
C PRO A 172 -19.98 7.46 16.79
N TYR A 173 -18.84 8.17 16.78
CA TYR A 173 -17.62 7.72 16.07
C TYR A 173 -17.04 6.47 16.71
N ILE A 174 -16.91 6.47 18.03
CA ILE A 174 -16.36 5.32 18.78
C ILE A 174 -17.26 4.08 18.59
N ILE A 175 -18.59 4.23 18.64
CA ILE A 175 -19.53 3.12 18.43
C ILE A 175 -19.38 2.55 17.03
N VAL A 176 -19.41 3.38 15.98
CA VAL A 176 -19.28 2.93 14.58
C VAL A 176 -17.92 2.29 14.34
N GLY A 177 -16.82 2.91 14.80
CA GLY A 177 -15.48 2.35 14.68
C GLY A 177 -15.36 0.99 15.38
N THR A 178 -15.92 0.86 16.59
CA THR A 178 -15.90 -0.39 17.36
C THR A 178 -16.71 -1.48 16.66
N ILE A 179 -17.92 -1.19 16.20
CA ILE A 179 -18.76 -2.17 15.49
C ILE A 179 -18.04 -2.64 14.22
N THR A 180 -17.41 -1.72 13.47
CA THR A 180 -16.64 -2.04 12.28
C THR A 180 -15.47 -2.98 12.61
N LEU A 181 -14.66 -2.63 13.60
CA LEU A 181 -13.50 -3.43 14.04
C LEU A 181 -13.93 -4.82 14.53
N VAL A 182 -14.95 -4.87 15.39
CA VAL A 182 -15.47 -6.15 15.91
C VAL A 182 -16.02 -7.01 14.77
N SER A 183 -16.68 -6.42 13.78
CA SER A 183 -17.17 -7.13 12.59
C SER A 183 -16.02 -7.71 11.75
N CYS A 184 -14.94 -6.93 11.56
CA CYS A 184 -13.72 -7.42 10.89
C CYS A 184 -13.13 -8.63 11.64
N ILE A 185 -12.97 -8.53 12.96
CA ILE A 185 -12.40 -9.57 13.81
C ILE A 185 -13.29 -10.82 13.82
N ALA A 186 -14.58 -10.65 14.05
CA ALA A 186 -15.54 -11.75 14.09
C ALA A 186 -15.53 -12.53 12.77
N TYR A 187 -15.59 -11.80 11.64
CA TYR A 187 -15.53 -12.45 10.33
C TYR A 187 -14.19 -13.16 10.10
N ASN A 188 -13.07 -12.56 10.49
CA ASN A 188 -11.75 -13.18 10.36
C ASN A 188 -11.62 -14.47 11.17
N ILE A 189 -12.24 -14.55 12.37
CA ILE A 189 -12.22 -15.75 13.22
C ILE A 189 -13.05 -16.87 12.61
N PHE A 190 -14.28 -16.57 12.18
CA PHE A 190 -15.25 -17.58 11.74
C PHE A 190 -15.11 -17.97 10.27
N ALA A 191 -14.55 -17.10 9.41
CA ALA A 191 -14.34 -17.39 8.01
C ALA A 191 -13.20 -18.39 7.79
N LYS A 192 -13.29 -19.15 6.69
CA LYS A 192 -12.30 -20.18 6.33
C LYS A 192 -11.58 -19.79 5.03
N SER A 193 -10.30 -20.19 4.95
CA SER A 193 -9.51 -20.07 3.73
C SER A 193 -9.57 -18.64 3.13
N PHE A 194 -9.84 -18.53 1.83
CA PHE A 194 -9.95 -17.24 1.10
C PHE A 194 -10.89 -16.22 1.78
N TYR A 195 -12.02 -16.67 2.33
CA TYR A 195 -13.00 -15.73 2.95
C TYR A 195 -12.40 -14.91 4.09
N LYS A 196 -11.36 -15.39 4.79
CA LYS A 196 -10.65 -14.61 5.81
C LYS A 196 -10.09 -13.30 5.27
N GLN A 197 -9.66 -13.28 4.01
CA GLN A 197 -9.12 -12.08 3.36
C GLN A 197 -10.18 -11.00 3.09
N LEU A 198 -11.45 -11.38 3.09
CA LEU A 198 -12.58 -10.47 2.94
C LEU A 198 -13.05 -9.84 4.26
N SER A 199 -12.37 -10.13 5.38
CA SER A 199 -12.78 -9.67 6.72
C SER A 199 -12.86 -8.15 6.81
N VAL A 200 -11.91 -7.44 6.23
CA VAL A 200 -11.88 -5.98 6.22
C VAL A 200 -13.00 -5.42 5.35
N LEU A 201 -13.25 -6.01 4.19
CA LEU A 201 -14.36 -5.64 3.31
C LEU A 201 -15.72 -5.87 3.99
N PHE A 202 -15.88 -7.02 4.67
CA PHE A 202 -17.09 -7.31 5.43
C PHE A 202 -17.32 -6.28 6.54
N GLY A 203 -16.30 -5.99 7.34
CA GLY A 203 -16.39 -4.97 8.40
C GLY A 203 -16.71 -3.59 7.85
N LEU A 204 -16.13 -3.20 6.72
CA LEU A 204 -16.43 -1.95 6.04
C LEU A 204 -17.90 -1.87 5.65
N ILE A 205 -18.47 -2.92 5.06
CA ILE A 205 -19.89 -2.97 4.68
C ILE A 205 -20.79 -2.85 5.92
N VAL A 206 -20.51 -3.61 6.97
CA VAL A 206 -21.30 -3.54 8.23
C VAL A 206 -21.19 -2.16 8.85
N GLY A 207 -19.98 -1.62 8.97
CA GLY A 207 -19.74 -0.27 9.52
C GLY A 207 -20.44 0.82 8.71
N TYR A 208 -20.42 0.72 7.39
CA TYR A 208 -21.10 1.67 6.51
C TYR A 208 -22.64 1.64 6.69
N VAL A 209 -23.20 0.43 6.76
CA VAL A 209 -24.65 0.25 7.01
C VAL A 209 -25.04 0.85 8.36
N VAL A 210 -24.28 0.59 9.42
CA VAL A 210 -24.53 1.17 10.75
C VAL A 210 -24.42 2.69 10.71
N ALA A 211 -23.36 3.23 10.10
CA ALA A 211 -23.17 4.67 9.97
C ALA A 211 -24.30 5.34 9.17
N TYR A 212 -24.83 4.67 8.14
CA TYR A 212 -26.00 5.15 7.40
C TYR A 212 -27.24 5.29 8.29
N PHE A 213 -27.57 4.25 9.09
CA PHE A 213 -28.71 4.31 10.01
C PHE A 213 -28.50 5.32 11.15
N MET A 214 -27.26 5.63 11.51
CA MET A 214 -26.93 6.69 12.47
C MET A 214 -26.93 8.10 11.86
N GLY A 215 -27.25 8.25 10.56
CA GLY A 215 -27.30 9.55 9.88
C GLY A 215 -25.92 10.18 9.61
N MET A 216 -24.85 9.41 9.69
CA MET A 216 -23.47 9.89 9.49
C MET A 216 -23.04 9.91 8.01
N VAL A 217 -23.87 9.37 7.11
CA VAL A 217 -23.57 9.25 5.68
C VAL A 217 -24.44 10.21 4.87
N ASN A 218 -23.79 11.04 4.05
CA ASN A 218 -24.47 11.93 3.14
C ASN A 218 -24.44 11.39 1.70
N MET A 219 -25.59 10.91 1.22
CA MET A 219 -25.73 10.34 -0.13
C MET A 219 -26.21 11.35 -1.19
N SER A 220 -26.43 12.62 -0.82
CA SER A 220 -26.97 13.63 -1.75
C SER A 220 -26.12 13.78 -3.01
N LYS A 221 -24.80 13.68 -2.87
CA LYS A 221 -23.84 13.82 -3.97
C LYS A 221 -23.84 12.65 -4.96
N LEU A 222 -24.32 11.48 -4.56
CA LEU A 222 -24.38 10.30 -5.44
C LEU A 222 -25.35 10.50 -6.61
N ALA A 223 -26.40 11.29 -6.41
CA ALA A 223 -27.39 11.57 -7.45
C ALA A 223 -26.90 12.54 -8.54
N GLU A 224 -25.83 13.30 -8.25
CA GLU A 224 -25.29 14.33 -9.15
C GLU A 224 -24.20 13.76 -10.08
N VAL A 225 -23.77 12.51 -9.88
CA VAL A 225 -22.59 11.93 -10.54
C VAL A 225 -22.97 11.27 -11.87
N LYS A 226 -22.13 11.45 -12.90
CA LYS A 226 -22.29 10.76 -14.18
C LYS A 226 -22.15 9.25 -14.00
N LEU A 227 -22.88 8.46 -14.79
CA LEU A 227 -22.81 7.00 -14.73
C LEU A 227 -21.41 6.49 -15.14
N ILE A 228 -20.85 7.04 -16.23
CA ILE A 228 -19.53 6.69 -16.74
C ILE A 228 -18.76 7.99 -16.99
N ALA A 229 -17.52 8.04 -16.51
CA ALA A 229 -16.58 9.11 -16.83
C ALA A 229 -15.13 8.60 -16.78
N ILE A 230 -14.30 9.14 -17.63
CA ILE A 230 -12.84 8.91 -17.57
C ILE A 230 -12.28 9.83 -16.46
N PRO A 231 -11.38 9.32 -15.59
CA PRO A 231 -10.69 10.12 -14.61
C PRO A 231 -9.99 11.32 -15.23
N GLN A 232 -10.07 12.46 -14.57
CA GLN A 232 -9.48 13.71 -15.03
C GLN A 232 -7.96 13.66 -14.92
N LEU A 233 -7.26 14.11 -15.96
CA LEU A 233 -5.82 14.32 -15.93
C LEU A 233 -5.49 15.63 -15.19
N MET A 234 -4.45 15.59 -14.39
CA MET A 234 -3.94 16.72 -13.62
C MET A 234 -5.05 17.48 -12.85
N PRO A 235 -5.84 16.77 -12.00
CA PRO A 235 -6.93 17.40 -11.25
C PRO A 235 -6.41 18.41 -10.21
N PHE A 236 -5.12 18.38 -9.90
CA PHE A 236 -4.44 19.30 -8.99
C PHE A 236 -3.24 19.93 -9.67
N THR A 237 -2.99 21.20 -9.36
CA THR A 237 -1.75 21.88 -9.76
C THR A 237 -0.60 21.24 -8.99
N MET A 238 0.38 20.70 -9.71
CA MET A 238 1.56 20.08 -9.08
C MET A 238 2.51 21.17 -8.57
N GLU A 239 2.95 21.01 -7.32
CA GLU A 239 3.94 21.88 -6.69
C GLU A 239 5.19 21.08 -6.35
N PHE A 240 6.37 21.67 -6.61
CA PHE A 240 7.64 20.99 -6.48
C PHE A 240 8.45 21.58 -5.33
N HIS A 241 8.41 20.94 -4.17
CA HIS A 241 9.16 21.30 -2.97
C HIS A 241 10.33 20.34 -2.78
N PRO A 242 11.59 20.81 -2.72
CA PRO A 242 12.77 19.95 -2.64
C PRO A 242 12.77 19.00 -1.43
N ASP A 243 12.32 19.48 -0.27
CA ASP A 243 12.19 18.66 0.94
C ASP A 243 11.13 17.57 0.80
N ALA A 244 9.97 17.88 0.20
CA ALA A 244 8.93 16.91 -0.09
C ALA A 244 9.42 15.84 -1.09
N ILE A 245 10.08 16.26 -2.17
CA ILE A 245 10.65 15.37 -3.19
C ILE A 245 11.69 14.44 -2.53
N PHE A 246 12.59 14.99 -1.71
CA PHE A 246 13.62 14.18 -1.06
C PHE A 246 13.01 13.21 -0.02
N ALA A 247 12.00 13.64 0.74
CA ALA A 247 11.29 12.77 1.68
C ALA A 247 10.59 11.61 0.94
N PHE A 248 9.86 11.90 -0.15
CA PHE A 248 9.25 10.87 -0.98
C PHE A 248 10.27 9.95 -1.63
N PHE A 249 11.40 10.46 -2.11
CA PHE A 249 12.47 9.66 -2.69
C PHE A 249 12.99 8.60 -1.70
N LEU A 250 13.19 8.96 -0.43
CA LEU A 250 13.59 7.99 0.61
C LEU A 250 12.54 6.91 0.78
N ILE A 251 11.25 7.25 0.73
CA ILE A 251 10.18 6.26 0.85
C ILE A 251 10.07 5.41 -0.43
N PHE A 252 10.38 5.95 -1.59
CA PHE A 252 10.48 5.17 -2.83
C PHE A 252 11.64 4.16 -2.79
N LEU A 253 12.76 4.47 -2.11
CA LEU A 253 13.81 3.47 -1.84
C LEU A 253 13.29 2.32 -0.97
N VAL A 254 12.47 2.65 0.04
CA VAL A 254 11.78 1.65 0.87
C VAL A 254 10.83 0.81 0.03
N SER A 255 9.97 1.45 -0.76
CA SER A 255 9.04 0.78 -1.69
C SER A 255 9.76 -0.19 -2.63
N ALA A 256 10.88 0.24 -3.21
CA ALA A 256 11.69 -0.64 -4.07
C ALA A 256 12.18 -1.90 -3.33
N THR A 257 12.43 -1.82 -2.00
CA THR A 257 12.80 -3.01 -1.21
C THR A 257 11.62 -3.93 -0.94
N GLU A 258 10.43 -3.38 -0.71
CA GLU A 258 9.19 -4.16 -0.61
C GLU A 258 8.92 -4.90 -1.92
N THR A 259 9.07 -4.22 -3.06
CA THR A 259 8.90 -4.80 -4.39
C THR A 259 9.88 -5.95 -4.66
N ILE A 260 11.15 -5.84 -4.21
CA ILE A 260 12.10 -6.97 -4.29
C ILE A 260 11.58 -8.14 -3.47
N GLY A 261 11.08 -7.89 -2.26
CA GLY A 261 10.50 -8.91 -1.38
C GLY A 261 9.31 -9.61 -2.01
N ASP A 262 8.35 -8.85 -2.49
CA ASP A 262 7.11 -9.35 -3.12
C ASP A 262 7.41 -10.17 -4.39
N THR A 263 8.28 -9.65 -5.26
CA THR A 263 8.66 -10.33 -6.50
C THR A 263 9.37 -11.64 -6.19
N SER A 264 10.26 -11.66 -5.20
CA SER A 264 10.98 -12.86 -4.77
C SER A 264 10.05 -13.87 -4.10
N ALA A 265 9.17 -13.42 -3.20
CA ALA A 265 8.20 -14.28 -2.54
C ALA A 265 7.21 -14.88 -3.54
N MET A 266 6.74 -14.08 -4.49
CA MET A 266 5.85 -14.54 -5.56
C MET A 266 6.50 -15.67 -6.38
N THR A 267 7.75 -15.52 -6.80
CA THR A 267 8.44 -16.57 -7.59
C THR A 267 8.74 -17.81 -6.76
N ALA A 268 9.17 -17.65 -5.52
CA ALA A 268 9.46 -18.78 -4.62
C ALA A 268 8.20 -19.59 -4.29
N ILE A 269 7.10 -18.91 -3.93
CA ILE A 269 5.86 -19.53 -3.46
C ILE A 269 4.99 -20.03 -4.63
N GLY A 270 4.87 -19.19 -5.67
CA GLY A 270 3.99 -19.45 -6.81
C GLY A 270 4.63 -20.30 -7.87
N LEU A 271 5.89 -20.01 -8.24
CA LEU A 271 6.59 -20.67 -9.34
C LEU A 271 7.67 -21.67 -8.88
N ARG A 272 7.92 -21.79 -7.57
CA ARG A 272 8.90 -22.69 -6.95
C ARG A 272 10.31 -22.57 -7.58
N ARG A 273 10.73 -21.37 -7.85
CA ARG A 273 12.05 -21.05 -8.38
C ARG A 273 12.55 -19.72 -7.85
N ASP A 274 13.82 -19.48 -7.97
CA ASP A 274 14.43 -18.20 -7.67
C ASP A 274 13.97 -17.11 -8.64
N VAL A 275 13.91 -15.89 -8.14
CA VAL A 275 13.58 -14.70 -8.92
C VAL A 275 14.75 -14.33 -9.84
N LYS A 276 14.44 -13.97 -11.09
CA LYS A 276 15.43 -13.49 -12.06
C LYS A 276 15.70 -12.00 -11.87
N GLU A 277 16.94 -11.57 -12.13
CA GLU A 277 17.31 -10.14 -12.04
C GLU A 277 16.43 -9.25 -12.92
N LYS A 278 16.05 -9.71 -14.11
CA LYS A 278 15.16 -8.99 -15.02
C LYS A 278 13.76 -8.81 -14.43
N GLU A 279 13.26 -9.77 -13.67
CA GLU A 279 11.95 -9.71 -13.03
C GLU A 279 11.93 -8.67 -11.91
N ILE A 280 12.96 -8.63 -11.06
CA ILE A 280 13.13 -7.61 -10.04
C ILE A 280 13.25 -6.22 -10.66
N SER A 281 14.16 -6.06 -11.62
CA SER A 281 14.38 -4.78 -12.30
C SER A 281 13.08 -4.28 -12.96
N GLY A 282 12.39 -5.15 -13.69
CA GLY A 282 11.15 -4.80 -14.38
C GLY A 282 10.02 -4.45 -13.41
N SER A 283 9.93 -5.13 -12.25
CA SER A 283 8.93 -4.83 -11.23
C SER A 283 9.13 -3.44 -10.64
N ILE A 284 10.37 -3.10 -10.21
CA ILE A 284 10.68 -1.78 -9.63
C ILE A 284 10.49 -0.65 -10.67
N VAL A 285 10.92 -0.88 -11.92
CA VAL A 285 10.69 0.11 -12.99
C VAL A 285 9.20 0.35 -13.20
N CYS A 286 8.39 -0.71 -13.15
CA CYS A 286 6.95 -0.60 -13.27
C CYS A 286 6.35 0.20 -12.10
N ASP A 287 6.72 -0.12 -10.86
CA ASP A 287 6.23 0.55 -9.67
C ASP A 287 6.53 2.06 -9.72
N GLY A 288 7.76 2.44 -10.08
CA GLY A 288 8.14 3.84 -10.21
C GLY A 288 7.37 4.57 -11.31
N LEU A 289 7.30 4.00 -12.51
CA LEU A 289 6.61 4.64 -13.64
C LEU A 289 5.09 4.68 -13.46
N VAL A 290 4.48 3.63 -12.91
CA VAL A 290 3.05 3.62 -12.60
C VAL A 290 2.73 4.58 -11.46
N SER A 291 3.60 4.74 -10.46
CA SER A 291 3.46 5.77 -9.43
C SER A 291 3.56 7.18 -10.00
N SER A 292 4.47 7.43 -10.93
CA SER A 292 4.53 8.71 -11.64
C SER A 292 3.28 8.95 -12.49
N LEU A 293 2.77 7.93 -13.17
CA LEU A 293 1.50 8.01 -13.90
C LEU A 293 0.32 8.27 -12.95
N SER A 294 0.31 7.62 -11.77
CA SER A 294 -0.76 7.81 -10.79
C SER A 294 -0.86 9.26 -10.32
N SER A 295 0.27 9.96 -10.13
CA SER A 295 0.27 11.37 -9.75
C SER A 295 -0.36 12.28 -10.82
N VAL A 296 -0.20 11.94 -12.12
CA VAL A 296 -0.86 12.66 -13.21
C VAL A 296 -2.38 12.50 -13.16
N PHE A 297 -2.88 11.38 -12.62
CA PHE A 297 -4.29 11.17 -12.34
C PHE A 297 -4.71 11.62 -10.92
N GLY A 298 -3.82 12.30 -10.21
CA GLY A 298 -4.06 12.81 -8.87
C GLY A 298 -3.99 11.76 -7.76
N CYS A 299 -3.45 10.55 -8.02
CA CYS A 299 -3.41 9.47 -7.05
C CYS A 299 -2.05 9.36 -6.33
N LEU A 300 -2.10 8.73 -5.16
CA LEU A 300 -0.92 8.32 -4.40
C LEU A 300 -0.12 7.25 -5.16
N PRO A 301 1.13 6.95 -4.76
CA PRO A 301 1.95 5.92 -5.40
C PRO A 301 1.26 4.56 -5.45
N ILE A 302 1.37 3.91 -6.60
CA ILE A 302 0.83 2.58 -6.89
C ILE A 302 2.02 1.64 -7.12
N THR A 303 2.12 0.62 -6.27
CA THR A 303 3.24 -0.33 -6.26
C THR A 303 2.72 -1.77 -6.19
N SER A 304 3.63 -2.74 -6.17
CA SER A 304 3.29 -4.14 -5.94
C SER A 304 2.53 -4.32 -4.62
N PHE A 305 1.54 -5.22 -4.59
CA PHE A 305 0.61 -5.37 -3.49
C PHE A 305 0.84 -6.68 -2.74
N SER A 306 1.53 -6.63 -1.60
CA SER A 306 2.02 -7.80 -0.83
C SER A 306 0.90 -8.75 -0.40
N GLN A 307 -0.31 -8.25 -0.10
CA GLN A 307 -1.45 -9.10 0.27
C GLN A 307 -1.84 -10.08 -0.83
N ASN A 308 -1.65 -9.70 -2.10
CA ASN A 308 -1.95 -10.56 -3.24
C ASN A 308 -0.92 -11.69 -3.39
N VAL A 309 0.32 -11.48 -2.95
CA VAL A 309 1.32 -12.55 -2.83
C VAL A 309 0.85 -13.59 -1.80
N GLY A 310 0.29 -13.14 -0.68
CA GLY A 310 -0.35 -14.01 0.32
C GLY A 310 -1.51 -14.82 -0.25
N LEU A 311 -2.33 -14.22 -1.13
CA LEU A 311 -3.42 -14.92 -1.81
C LEU A 311 -2.90 -16.01 -2.76
N ILE A 312 -1.83 -15.75 -3.51
CA ILE A 312 -1.16 -16.76 -4.33
C ILE A 312 -0.59 -17.88 -3.45
N ALA A 313 -0.04 -17.55 -2.29
CA ALA A 313 0.45 -18.55 -1.34
C ALA A 313 -0.64 -19.55 -0.91
N MET A 314 -1.87 -19.07 -0.75
CA MET A 314 -3.03 -19.89 -0.36
C MET A 314 -3.67 -20.65 -1.52
N THR A 315 -3.88 -19.98 -2.65
CA THR A 315 -4.62 -20.54 -3.80
C THR A 315 -3.72 -21.32 -4.75
N LYS A 316 -2.43 -21.00 -4.76
CA LYS A 316 -1.43 -21.48 -5.74
C LYS A 316 -1.74 -21.08 -7.19
N VAL A 317 -2.70 -20.20 -7.41
CA VAL A 317 -3.08 -19.71 -8.73
C VAL A 317 -2.08 -18.65 -9.17
N VAL A 318 -1.30 -18.98 -10.20
CA VAL A 318 -0.27 -18.10 -10.78
C VAL A 318 -0.59 -17.68 -12.22
N ASN A 319 -1.71 -18.09 -12.74
CA ASN A 319 -2.09 -17.86 -14.12
C ASN A 319 -2.29 -16.37 -14.43
N ARG A 320 -1.48 -15.82 -15.36
CA ARG A 320 -1.54 -14.40 -15.73
C ARG A 320 -2.89 -13.99 -16.30
N PHE A 321 -3.55 -14.87 -17.07
CA PHE A 321 -4.86 -14.58 -17.64
C PHE A 321 -5.94 -14.47 -16.55
N ALA A 322 -5.87 -15.29 -15.49
CA ALA A 322 -6.77 -15.16 -14.35
C ALA A 322 -6.60 -13.80 -13.63
N ILE A 323 -5.36 -13.39 -13.36
CA ILE A 323 -5.10 -12.09 -12.72
C ILE A 323 -5.48 -10.92 -13.65
N MET A 324 -5.25 -11.06 -14.96
CA MET A 324 -5.64 -10.06 -15.95
C MET A 324 -7.14 -9.77 -15.91
N THR A 325 -8.01 -10.77 -15.71
CA THR A 325 -9.46 -10.52 -15.59
C THR A 325 -9.77 -9.61 -14.40
N GLY A 326 -9.05 -9.76 -13.28
CA GLY A 326 -9.14 -8.83 -12.15
C GLY A 326 -8.70 -7.41 -12.52
N ALA A 327 -7.55 -7.26 -13.18
CA ALA A 327 -7.07 -5.95 -13.63
C ALA A 327 -8.09 -5.25 -14.55
N VAL A 328 -8.72 -5.98 -15.47
CA VAL A 328 -9.79 -5.45 -16.33
C VAL A 328 -11.00 -5.02 -15.50
N ILE A 329 -11.39 -5.80 -14.50
CA ILE A 329 -12.48 -5.43 -13.58
C ILE A 329 -12.16 -4.14 -12.82
N MET A 330 -10.91 -3.95 -12.37
CA MET A 330 -10.47 -2.69 -11.73
C MET A 330 -10.56 -1.50 -12.69
N ILE A 331 -10.09 -1.67 -13.93
CA ILE A 331 -10.19 -0.62 -14.96
C ILE A 331 -11.65 -0.24 -15.19
N MET A 332 -12.51 -1.24 -15.34
CA MET A 332 -13.95 -1.01 -15.50
C MET A 332 -14.55 -0.28 -14.30
N ALA A 333 -14.22 -0.71 -13.07
CA ALA A 333 -14.68 -0.05 -11.85
C ALA A 333 -14.19 1.42 -11.77
N GLY A 334 -12.97 1.70 -12.24
CA GLY A 334 -12.41 3.04 -12.37
C GLY A 334 -13.10 3.93 -13.42
N LEU A 335 -14.02 3.42 -14.22
CA LEU A 335 -14.84 4.20 -15.14
C LEU A 335 -16.21 4.59 -14.56
N PHE A 336 -16.54 4.12 -13.33
CA PHE A 336 -17.80 4.43 -12.65
C PHE A 336 -17.60 5.42 -11.50
N PRO A 337 -17.76 6.74 -11.71
CA PRO A 337 -17.59 7.75 -10.65
C PRO A 337 -18.49 7.54 -9.44
N ALA A 338 -19.68 6.99 -9.65
CA ALA A 338 -20.63 6.68 -8.57
C ALA A 338 -20.03 5.76 -7.50
N LEU A 339 -19.21 4.77 -7.92
CA LEU A 339 -18.50 3.90 -6.98
C LEU A 339 -17.48 4.69 -6.15
N GLY A 340 -16.72 5.59 -6.79
CA GLY A 340 -15.76 6.45 -6.10
C GLY A 340 -16.41 7.36 -5.06
N VAL A 341 -17.50 8.05 -5.43
CA VAL A 341 -18.23 8.94 -4.52
C VAL A 341 -18.89 8.16 -3.38
N LEU A 342 -19.48 6.98 -3.67
CA LEU A 342 -20.02 6.08 -2.64
C LEU A 342 -18.96 5.72 -1.60
N LEU A 343 -17.77 5.37 -2.04
CA LEU A 343 -16.67 5.00 -1.15
C LEU A 343 -16.08 6.22 -0.42
N ALA A 344 -16.03 7.39 -1.07
CA ALA A 344 -15.61 8.63 -0.44
C ALA A 344 -16.61 9.18 0.58
N SER A 345 -17.86 8.71 0.56
CA SER A 345 -18.86 9.04 1.57
C SER A 345 -18.77 8.20 2.86
N LEU A 346 -17.78 7.28 2.93
CA LEU A 346 -17.50 6.49 4.13
C LEU A 346 -17.06 7.41 5.29
N PRO A 347 -17.73 7.34 6.44
CA PRO A 347 -17.26 8.08 7.62
C PRO A 347 -15.86 7.59 8.05
N GLU A 348 -15.02 8.53 8.48
CA GLU A 348 -13.66 8.27 8.97
C GLU A 348 -13.61 7.15 10.03
N ALA A 349 -14.59 7.09 10.94
CA ALA A 349 -14.66 6.07 11.98
C ALA A 349 -14.80 4.64 11.41
N VAL A 350 -15.52 4.47 10.28
CA VAL A 350 -15.61 3.17 9.57
C VAL A 350 -14.24 2.79 9.02
N LEU A 351 -13.56 3.74 8.37
CA LEU A 351 -12.20 3.52 7.87
C LEU A 351 -11.24 3.19 9.01
N GLY A 352 -11.34 3.91 10.14
CA GLY A 352 -10.53 3.67 11.33
C GLY A 352 -10.68 2.26 11.89
N GLY A 353 -11.92 1.75 11.98
CA GLY A 353 -12.19 0.38 12.41
C GLY A 353 -11.52 -0.67 11.50
N CYS A 354 -11.55 -0.46 10.18
CA CYS A 354 -10.89 -1.31 9.20
C CYS A 354 -9.36 -1.21 9.27
N THR A 355 -8.84 0.02 9.30
CA THR A 355 -7.40 0.29 9.17
C THR A 355 -6.62 -0.11 10.42
N LEU A 356 -7.19 -0.03 11.62
CA LEU A 356 -6.54 -0.54 12.84
C LEU A 356 -6.19 -2.03 12.72
N MET A 357 -7.10 -2.85 12.19
CA MET A 357 -6.82 -4.27 11.95
C MET A 357 -5.74 -4.45 10.89
N MET A 358 -5.78 -3.65 9.80
CA MET A 358 -4.81 -3.73 8.72
C MET A 358 -3.41 -3.31 9.16
N PHE A 359 -3.28 -2.19 9.87
CA PHE A 359 -2.00 -1.67 10.32
C PHE A 359 -1.36 -2.56 11.38
N GLY A 360 -2.16 -3.11 12.30
CA GLY A 360 -1.70 -4.15 13.22
C GLY A 360 -1.15 -5.38 12.49
N SER A 361 -1.79 -5.78 11.39
CA SER A 361 -1.30 -6.90 10.57
C SER A 361 0.03 -6.58 9.89
N ILE A 362 0.25 -5.33 9.45
CA ILE A 362 1.53 -4.89 8.86
C ILE A 362 2.64 -4.97 9.91
N VAL A 363 2.41 -4.47 11.14
CA VAL A 363 3.37 -4.59 12.25
C VAL A 363 3.77 -6.04 12.48
N VAL A 364 2.79 -6.93 12.62
CA VAL A 364 3.04 -8.36 12.90
C VAL A 364 3.77 -9.03 11.72
N SER A 365 3.43 -8.69 10.48
CA SER A 365 4.14 -9.18 9.30
C SER A 365 5.60 -8.75 9.29
N GLY A 366 5.89 -7.49 9.62
CA GLY A 366 7.26 -7.00 9.76
C GLY A 366 8.03 -7.74 10.86
N VAL A 367 7.43 -7.93 12.02
CA VAL A 367 8.03 -8.72 13.13
C VAL A 367 8.31 -10.16 12.70
N GLN A 368 7.40 -10.79 11.97
CA GLN A 368 7.61 -12.13 11.44
C GLN A 368 8.76 -12.18 10.42
N MET A 369 8.88 -11.15 9.57
CA MET A 369 10.02 -11.03 8.65
C MET A 369 11.35 -10.88 9.40
N ILE A 370 11.38 -10.09 10.49
CA ILE A 370 12.57 -9.98 11.35
C ILE A 370 12.92 -11.36 11.94
N ALA A 371 11.93 -12.09 12.45
CA ALA A 371 12.13 -13.44 12.99
C ALA A 371 12.71 -14.40 11.95
N ASN A 372 12.24 -14.33 10.70
CA ASN A 372 12.72 -15.16 9.61
C ASN A 372 14.18 -14.82 9.19
N CYS A 373 14.68 -13.62 9.49
CA CYS A 373 16.08 -13.26 9.26
C CYS A 373 17.06 -13.89 10.28
N GLY A 374 16.54 -14.53 11.34
CA GLY A 374 17.31 -15.08 12.44
C GLY A 374 17.60 -14.07 13.56
N TYR A 375 17.55 -14.55 14.79
CA TYR A 375 17.81 -13.77 16.02
C TYR A 375 19.30 -13.79 16.40
N ASN A 376 20.17 -13.47 15.45
CA ASN A 376 21.58 -13.26 15.78
C ASN A 376 21.80 -11.85 16.38
N SER A 377 22.94 -11.67 17.06
CA SER A 377 23.27 -10.42 17.75
C SER A 377 23.26 -9.20 16.81
N ARG A 378 23.74 -9.40 15.59
CA ARG A 378 23.80 -8.36 14.56
C ARG A 378 22.41 -7.93 14.12
N ASN A 379 21.52 -8.86 13.75
CA ASN A 379 20.17 -8.57 13.28
C ASN A 379 19.32 -7.93 14.38
N VAL A 380 19.44 -8.44 15.61
CA VAL A 380 18.76 -7.85 16.78
C VAL A 380 19.21 -6.41 17.01
N THR A 381 20.52 -6.12 16.91
CA THR A 381 21.05 -4.77 17.07
C THR A 381 20.54 -3.84 15.97
N ILE A 382 20.53 -4.27 14.70
CA ILE A 382 20.01 -3.47 13.59
C ILE A 382 18.54 -3.14 13.82
N ALA A 383 17.71 -4.15 14.09
CA ALA A 383 16.28 -3.95 14.24
C ALA A 383 15.93 -3.10 15.48
N SER A 384 16.53 -3.41 16.64
CA SER A 384 16.23 -2.71 17.89
C SER A 384 16.62 -1.24 17.85
N LEU A 385 17.86 -0.93 17.42
CA LEU A 385 18.32 0.46 17.37
C LEU A 385 17.59 1.27 16.28
N ALA A 386 17.39 0.69 15.09
CA ALA A 386 16.68 1.39 14.03
C ALA A 386 15.24 1.73 14.43
N LEU A 387 14.49 0.79 15.00
CA LEU A 387 13.13 1.04 15.48
C LEU A 387 13.11 2.03 16.65
N SER A 388 14.01 1.89 17.64
CA SER A 388 14.06 2.79 18.80
C SER A 388 14.38 4.23 18.38
N ILE A 389 15.38 4.42 17.51
CA ILE A 389 15.76 5.75 17.04
C ILE A 389 14.66 6.33 16.12
N GLY A 390 14.17 5.55 15.15
CA GLY A 390 13.19 6.04 14.20
C GLY A 390 11.87 6.40 14.86
N ILE A 391 11.31 5.52 15.67
CA ILE A 391 10.04 5.77 16.36
C ILE A 391 10.22 6.83 17.46
N GLY A 392 11.28 6.70 18.28
CA GLY A 392 11.51 7.60 19.41
C GLY A 392 11.77 9.05 18.97
N PHE A 393 12.61 9.26 17.97
CA PHE A 393 12.96 10.61 17.51
C PHE A 393 11.78 11.31 16.81
N THR A 394 10.95 10.57 16.07
CA THR A 394 9.77 11.17 15.44
C THR A 394 8.63 11.46 16.42
N GLN A 395 8.61 10.83 17.59
CA GLN A 395 7.72 11.22 18.68
C GLN A 395 8.21 12.46 19.45
N THR A 396 9.48 12.83 19.28
CA THR A 396 10.10 14.01 19.88
C THR A 396 10.79 14.88 18.84
N PRO A 397 10.04 15.51 17.91
CA PRO A 397 10.61 16.23 16.76
C PRO A 397 11.60 17.34 17.13
N ALA A 398 11.53 17.85 18.35
CA ALA A 398 12.43 18.87 18.85
C ALA A 398 13.91 18.43 18.86
N ILE A 399 14.20 17.13 18.84
CA ILE A 399 15.58 16.59 18.76
C ILE A 399 16.27 16.99 17.45
N PHE A 400 15.50 17.28 16.40
CA PHE A 400 16.02 17.73 15.11
C PHE A 400 16.27 19.24 15.03
N LYS A 401 16.09 20.00 16.14
CA LYS A 401 16.21 21.45 16.16
C LYS A 401 17.58 21.96 15.71
N ILE A 402 18.64 21.20 15.96
CA ILE A 402 20.02 21.57 15.61
C ILE A 402 20.38 21.36 14.16
N PHE A 403 19.55 20.58 13.42
CA PHE A 403 19.82 20.25 12.03
C PHE A 403 19.28 21.33 11.06
N PRO A 404 19.85 21.42 9.85
CA PRO A 404 19.30 22.28 8.78
C PRO A 404 17.83 21.97 8.49
N ASP A 405 17.09 22.98 8.01
CA ASP A 405 15.64 22.84 7.77
C ASP A 405 15.29 21.70 6.82
N LEU A 406 16.11 21.44 5.81
CA LEU A 406 15.91 20.29 4.91
C LEU A 406 15.88 18.97 5.68
N ILE A 407 16.87 18.72 6.56
CA ILE A 407 16.94 17.49 7.37
C ILE A 407 15.78 17.43 8.35
N LYS A 408 15.49 18.52 9.03
CA LYS A 408 14.36 18.62 9.94
C LYS A 408 13.04 18.30 9.26
N ASN A 409 12.77 18.91 8.09
CA ASN A 409 11.53 18.73 7.34
C ASN A 409 11.36 17.30 6.81
N VAL A 410 12.46 16.60 6.51
CA VAL A 410 12.45 15.24 5.97
C VAL A 410 12.32 14.19 7.07
N PHE A 411 12.99 14.35 8.21
CA PHE A 411 13.15 13.29 9.21
C PHE A 411 12.34 13.48 10.49
N ALA A 412 12.00 14.73 10.87
CA ALA A 412 11.36 14.96 12.16
C ALA A 412 9.97 14.30 12.31
N GLU A 413 9.26 14.09 11.20
CA GLU A 413 7.94 13.49 11.18
C GLU A 413 7.87 12.21 10.30
N ASN A 414 9.02 11.73 9.82
CA ASN A 414 9.11 10.59 8.92
C ASN A 414 9.86 9.42 9.58
N CYS A 415 9.16 8.68 10.43
CA CYS A 415 9.68 7.51 11.14
C CYS A 415 10.32 6.50 10.17
N VAL A 416 9.67 6.21 9.06
CA VAL A 416 10.10 5.18 8.10
C VAL A 416 11.45 5.54 7.48
N ALA A 417 11.64 6.81 7.10
CA ALA A 417 12.91 7.28 6.55
C ALA A 417 14.05 7.21 7.57
N VAL A 418 13.78 7.57 8.84
CA VAL A 418 14.79 7.48 9.92
C VAL A 418 15.17 6.01 10.15
N VAL A 419 14.17 5.12 10.29
CA VAL A 419 14.41 3.67 10.46
C VAL A 419 15.25 3.12 9.30
N PHE A 420 14.89 3.45 8.06
CA PHE A 420 15.60 2.98 6.87
C PHE A 420 17.07 3.40 6.90
N ILE A 421 17.36 4.68 7.14
CA ILE A 421 18.74 5.18 7.17
C ILE A 421 19.54 4.55 8.32
N VAL A 422 18.96 4.49 9.52
CA VAL A 422 19.66 3.91 10.68
C VAL A 422 19.92 2.42 10.43
N ALA A 423 18.95 1.66 9.94
CA ALA A 423 19.13 0.24 9.62
C ALA A 423 20.20 0.03 8.55
N MET A 424 20.23 0.86 7.51
CA MET A 424 21.25 0.81 6.45
C MET A 424 22.67 1.13 7.00
N VAL A 425 22.79 2.18 7.78
CA VAL A 425 24.07 2.57 8.40
C VAL A 425 24.58 1.47 9.30
N LEU A 426 23.74 0.94 10.18
CA LEU A 426 24.12 -0.17 11.07
C LEU A 426 24.49 -1.42 10.29
N ASN A 427 23.77 -1.73 9.22
CA ASN A 427 24.11 -2.87 8.34
C ASN A 427 25.48 -2.74 7.68
N ILE A 428 25.93 -1.52 7.38
CA ILE A 428 27.25 -1.26 6.79
C ILE A 428 28.36 -1.32 7.86
N ILE A 429 28.10 -0.78 9.05
CA ILE A 429 29.12 -0.61 10.09
C ILE A 429 29.33 -1.89 10.89
N LEU A 430 28.25 -2.64 11.19
CA LEU A 430 28.35 -3.84 12.01
C LEU A 430 29.06 -4.98 11.25
N PRO A 431 29.97 -5.69 11.90
CA PRO A 431 30.67 -6.82 11.29
C PRO A 431 29.66 -7.87 10.82
N LYS A 432 29.95 -8.50 9.70
CA LYS A 432 29.22 -9.69 9.26
C LYS A 432 29.57 -10.83 10.21
N GLU A 433 28.57 -11.54 10.71
CA GLU A 433 28.83 -12.78 11.44
C GLU A 433 29.42 -13.79 10.45
N GLU A 434 30.53 -14.40 10.83
CA GLU A 434 31.08 -15.56 10.11
C GLU A 434 30.05 -16.70 10.29
N GLU A 435 29.65 -17.32 9.20
CA GLU A 435 28.80 -18.51 9.24
C GLU A 435 29.62 -19.61 9.96
N GLU A 436 29.24 -19.92 11.21
CA GLU A 436 29.76 -21.09 11.93
C GLU A 436 29.22 -22.41 11.34
#